data_d651a1beff08dc7f483fb99814080d78
#
_entry.id   d651a1beff08dc7f483fb99814080d78
#
_cell.length_a   1.000
_cell.length_b   1.000
_cell.length_c   1.000
_cell.angle_alpha   90.00
_cell.angle_beta   90.00
_cell.angle_gamma   90.00
#
_symmetry.space_group_name_H-M   'P 1'
#
loop_
_entity.id
_entity.type
_entity.pdbx_description
1 polymer ?
#
loop_
_entity_poly.entity_id
_entity_poly.type
_entity_poly.pdbx_seq_one_letter_code
_entity_poly.pdbx_strand_id
1 'polypeptide(L)'
;AKVEAIIKEISKKRGQVSMMVIDTLSRATALGNMDENDNSSMSKLIAGLDLIREKTGIHIMLVHHSGKDSSRGARGASSLRAACDTEIELSFDDETRIRTAKATKQRDIETGAEINFILQVIELGEDGDGDQVTTCVIREATQEEMEENVKSRITGKNQKLFKQVFNQLRGEKIGGPNPSGAGWPNSGKFWCIDEETIKDHFKGKLSGISNPSNTYKQAFDGLLGAGHIAINDGKIWFTDKDGKTKDAF
;
A
#
# COMPACT_ATOMS: atom_id res chain seq x y z
N ALA A 1 11.58 35.84 0.66
CA ALA A 1 10.93 36.08 -0.66
C ALA A 1 9.79 35.06 -0.94
N LYS A 2 10.05 33.72 -0.96
CA LYS A 2 8.98 32.73 -1.29
C LYS A 2 7.88 32.68 -0.24
N VAL A 3 8.23 32.61 1.05
CA VAL A 3 7.27 32.60 2.17
C VAL A 3 6.41 33.85 2.19
N GLU A 4 6.99 35.00 2.02
CA GLU A 4 6.28 36.28 1.96
C GLU A 4 5.28 36.35 0.79
N ALA A 5 5.65 35.80 -0.38
CA ALA A 5 4.76 35.72 -1.52
C ALA A 5 3.54 34.84 -1.22
N ILE A 6 3.71 33.71 -0.58
CA ILE A 6 2.62 32.81 -0.15
C ILE A 6 1.71 33.53 0.84
N ILE A 7 2.26 34.15 1.89
CA ILE A 7 1.50 34.93 2.89
C ILE A 7 0.66 36.01 2.19
N LYS A 8 1.27 36.75 1.24
CA LYS A 8 0.57 37.79 0.48
C LYS A 8 -0.58 37.25 -0.33
N GLU A 9 -0.40 36.11 -1.02
CA GLU A 9 -1.47 35.49 -1.81
C GLU A 9 -2.62 34.98 -0.93
N ILE A 10 -2.31 34.34 0.19
CA ILE A 10 -3.33 33.87 1.15
C ILE A 10 -4.08 35.08 1.72
N SER A 11 -3.37 36.14 2.10
CA SER A 11 -3.96 37.35 2.69
C SER A 11 -4.88 38.10 1.73
N LYS A 12 -4.63 38.02 0.41
CA LYS A 12 -5.56 38.59 -0.60
C LYS A 12 -6.92 37.89 -0.63
N LYS A 13 -6.92 36.59 -0.28
CA LYS A 13 -8.11 35.73 -0.27
C LYS A 13 -8.74 35.63 1.14
N ARG A 14 -8.73 36.71 1.93
CA ARG A 14 -9.18 36.76 3.32
C ARG A 14 -10.46 35.96 3.57
N GLY A 15 -10.38 35.02 4.53
CA GLY A 15 -11.52 34.17 4.96
C GLY A 15 -11.90 33.06 3.96
N GLN A 16 -11.27 32.98 2.79
CA GLN A 16 -11.55 31.96 1.78
C GLN A 16 -10.56 30.79 1.82
N VAL A 17 -9.43 30.92 2.53
CA VAL A 17 -8.40 29.88 2.65
C VAL A 17 -8.32 29.49 4.12
N SER A 18 -8.68 28.26 4.44
CA SER A 18 -8.55 27.68 5.77
C SER A 18 -7.44 26.64 5.88
N MET A 19 -7.00 26.09 4.72
CA MET A 19 -5.97 25.06 4.66
C MET A 19 -5.07 25.25 3.45
N MET A 20 -3.77 24.95 3.64
CA MET A 20 -2.80 24.78 2.57
C MET A 20 -2.28 23.36 2.58
N VAL A 21 -2.37 22.66 1.45
CA VAL A 21 -1.84 21.31 1.26
C VAL A 21 -0.58 21.37 0.41
N ILE A 22 0.48 20.73 0.88
CA ILE A 22 1.75 20.56 0.14
C ILE A 22 1.88 19.09 -0.27
N ASP A 23 1.64 18.80 -1.53
CA ASP A 23 1.74 17.46 -2.12
C ASP A 23 2.81 17.45 -3.23
N THR A 24 3.94 16.91 -2.99
CA THR A 24 4.47 16.27 -1.78
C THR A 24 5.60 17.11 -1.17
N LEU A 25 5.96 16.80 0.07
CA LEU A 25 7.11 17.42 0.75
C LEU A 25 8.38 17.32 -0.11
N SER A 26 8.66 16.15 -0.70
CA SER A 26 9.83 15.90 -1.55
C SER A 26 9.88 16.85 -2.76
N ARG A 27 8.75 17.14 -3.39
CA ARG A 27 8.68 18.15 -4.49
C ARG A 27 8.97 19.57 -3.99
N ALA A 28 8.41 19.91 -2.83
CA ALA A 28 8.60 21.23 -2.26
C ALA A 28 10.06 21.48 -1.85
N THR A 29 10.73 20.48 -1.27
CA THR A 29 12.14 20.54 -0.88
C THR A 29 13.07 20.60 -2.10
N ALA A 30 12.81 19.80 -3.14
CA ALA A 30 13.57 19.82 -4.39
C ALA A 30 13.56 21.20 -5.06
N LEU A 31 12.41 21.88 -5.11
CA LEU A 31 12.27 23.24 -5.63
C LEU A 31 13.06 24.29 -4.80
N GLY A 32 13.38 23.95 -3.56
CA GLY A 32 14.15 24.80 -2.64
C GLY A 32 15.64 24.46 -2.55
N ASN A 33 16.13 23.43 -3.28
CA ASN A 33 17.46 22.84 -3.11
C ASN A 33 17.70 22.41 -1.65
N MET A 34 16.69 21.87 -1.00
CA MET A 34 16.74 21.37 0.38
C MET A 34 16.75 19.84 0.37
N ASP A 35 17.55 19.24 1.26
CA ASP A 35 17.54 17.80 1.48
C ASP A 35 16.53 17.44 2.60
N GLU A 36 15.59 16.55 2.30
CA GLU A 36 14.60 16.07 3.27
C GLU A 36 15.21 15.25 4.41
N ASN A 37 16.45 14.74 4.24
CA ASN A 37 17.17 13.99 5.26
C ASN A 37 18.08 14.88 6.13
N ASP A 38 18.26 16.17 5.74
CA ASP A 38 19.07 17.12 6.50
C ASP A 38 18.23 17.89 7.50
N ASN A 39 18.58 17.78 8.78
CA ASN A 39 17.90 18.47 9.88
C ASN A 39 17.92 20.00 9.74
N SER A 40 19.01 20.58 9.19
CA SER A 40 19.10 22.02 8.99
C SER A 40 18.12 22.52 7.93
N SER A 41 18.02 21.78 6.81
CA SER A 41 17.04 22.06 5.73
C SER A 41 15.61 21.95 6.25
N MET A 42 15.31 20.88 7.01
CA MET A 42 13.98 20.69 7.58
C MET A 42 13.63 21.76 8.63
N SER A 43 14.56 22.17 9.47
CA SER A 43 14.34 23.26 10.43
C SER A 43 14.01 24.58 9.74
N LYS A 44 14.67 24.89 8.63
CA LYS A 44 14.36 26.09 7.83
C LYS A 44 12.98 26.02 7.19
N LEU A 45 12.59 24.84 6.68
CA LEU A 45 11.26 24.61 6.13
C LEU A 45 10.20 24.81 7.20
N ILE A 46 10.35 24.15 8.36
CA ILE A 46 9.44 24.25 9.50
C ILE A 46 9.26 25.72 9.93
N ALA A 47 10.35 26.45 10.11
CA ALA A 47 10.29 27.86 10.47
C ALA A 47 9.51 28.71 9.43
N GLY A 48 9.66 28.39 8.14
CA GLY A 48 8.90 29.05 7.08
C GLY A 48 7.41 28.72 7.14
N LEU A 49 7.04 27.48 7.42
CA LEU A 49 5.65 27.04 7.55
C LEU A 49 5.00 27.64 8.81
N ASP A 50 5.73 27.68 9.93
CA ASP A 50 5.26 28.31 11.17
C ASP A 50 4.99 29.78 10.97
N LEU A 51 5.85 30.50 10.25
CA LEU A 51 5.63 31.91 9.91
C LEU A 51 4.36 32.09 9.05
N ILE A 52 4.12 31.21 8.06
CA ILE A 52 2.89 31.25 7.27
C ILE A 52 1.67 31.06 8.19
N ARG A 53 1.69 30.03 9.03
CA ARG A 53 0.61 29.73 9.97
C ARG A 53 0.34 30.90 10.93
N GLU A 54 1.38 31.47 11.51
CA GLU A 54 1.29 32.61 12.43
C GLU A 54 0.65 33.83 11.76
N LYS A 55 1.04 34.14 10.52
CA LYS A 55 0.59 35.35 9.81
C LYS A 55 -0.80 35.20 9.16
N THR A 56 -1.23 33.97 8.90
CA THR A 56 -2.47 33.73 8.12
C THR A 56 -3.54 32.98 8.89
N GLY A 57 -3.18 32.27 9.98
CA GLY A 57 -4.11 31.45 10.77
C GLY A 57 -4.58 30.18 10.08
N ILE A 58 -4.00 29.80 8.92
CA ILE A 58 -4.42 28.62 8.17
C ILE A 58 -3.84 27.34 8.76
N HIS A 59 -4.52 26.22 8.50
CA HIS A 59 -3.96 24.89 8.72
C HIS A 59 -2.99 24.52 7.59
N ILE A 60 -1.89 23.84 7.92
CA ILE A 60 -0.93 23.35 6.92
C ILE A 60 -0.87 21.83 6.99
N MET A 61 -1.14 21.18 5.85
CA MET A 61 -1.06 19.73 5.67
C MET A 61 0.10 19.39 4.74
N LEU A 62 1.00 18.52 5.19
CA LEU A 62 2.09 18.00 4.39
C LEU A 62 1.81 16.56 3.98
N VAL A 63 1.87 16.28 2.70
CA VAL A 63 1.84 14.90 2.17
C VAL A 63 3.27 14.42 1.99
N HIS A 64 3.59 13.30 2.62
CA HIS A 64 4.93 12.75 2.59
C HIS A 64 4.90 11.23 2.41
N HIS A 65 5.89 10.68 1.69
CA HIS A 65 6.00 9.24 1.51
C HIS A 65 6.73 8.60 2.69
N SER A 66 6.18 7.51 3.20
CA SER A 66 6.89 6.66 4.15
C SER A 66 8.14 6.06 3.49
N GLY A 67 9.21 5.84 4.27
CA GLY A 67 10.40 5.14 3.80
C GLY A 67 10.09 3.68 3.42
N LYS A 68 11.04 3.00 2.77
CA LYS A 68 10.94 1.56 2.47
C LYS A 68 10.80 0.69 3.73
N ASP A 69 11.21 1.20 4.87
CA ASP A 69 11.08 0.59 6.19
C ASP A 69 10.06 1.38 6.99
N SER A 70 8.80 0.92 6.92
CA SER A 70 7.67 1.53 7.64
C SER A 70 7.85 1.53 9.17
N SER A 71 8.70 0.63 9.71
CA SER A 71 8.97 0.58 11.15
C SER A 71 9.69 1.81 11.69
N ARG A 72 10.32 2.60 10.81
CA ARG A 72 11.07 3.82 11.15
C ARG A 72 10.24 5.11 11.01
N GLY A 73 8.96 4.99 10.61
CA GLY A 73 8.09 6.15 10.38
C GLY A 73 8.40 6.90 9.07
N ALA A 74 7.95 8.16 8.98
CA ALA A 74 8.17 9.01 7.82
C ALA A 74 9.67 9.16 7.51
N ARG A 75 10.03 9.10 6.21
CA ARG A 75 11.39 9.44 5.77
C ARG A 75 11.72 10.87 6.14
N GLY A 76 12.98 11.11 6.49
CA GLY A 76 13.48 12.45 6.69
C GLY A 76 13.92 12.73 8.12
N ALA A 77 14.25 13.97 8.36
CA ALA A 77 14.76 14.40 9.64
C ALA A 77 13.71 14.27 10.75
N SER A 78 14.11 13.77 11.89
CA SER A 78 13.25 13.64 13.09
C SER A 78 12.61 14.96 13.53
N SER A 79 13.19 16.09 13.16
CA SER A 79 12.70 17.44 13.38
C SER A 79 11.32 17.69 12.75
N LEU A 80 11.02 17.12 11.58
CA LEU A 80 9.72 17.28 10.93
C LEU A 80 8.61 16.62 11.77
N ARG A 81 8.83 15.37 12.17
CA ARG A 81 7.88 14.66 13.03
C ARG A 81 7.69 15.36 14.38
N ALA A 82 8.78 15.89 14.95
CA ALA A 82 8.70 16.62 16.20
C ALA A 82 7.82 17.88 16.10
N ALA A 83 7.89 18.60 14.99
CA ALA A 83 7.17 19.84 14.74
C ALA A 83 5.67 19.64 14.42
N CYS A 84 5.27 18.49 13.86
CA CYS A 84 3.87 18.22 13.55
C CYS A 84 3.02 18.09 14.82
N ASP A 85 1.81 18.66 14.81
CA ASP A 85 0.81 18.45 15.86
C ASP A 85 0.13 17.09 15.70
N THR A 86 -0.17 16.72 14.47
CA THR A 86 -0.83 15.46 14.11
C THR A 86 -0.05 14.75 12.99
N GLU A 87 0.13 13.46 13.12
CA GLU A 87 0.65 12.59 12.05
C GLU A 87 -0.36 11.48 11.78
N ILE A 88 -0.76 11.34 10.53
CA ILE A 88 -1.64 10.27 10.06
C ILE A 88 -0.86 9.41 9.08
N GLU A 89 -0.68 8.15 9.41
CA GLU A 89 -0.08 7.16 8.54
C GLU A 89 -1.15 6.46 7.71
N LEU A 90 -0.92 6.40 6.39
CA LEU A 90 -1.72 5.61 5.48
C LEU A 90 -0.96 4.34 5.13
N SER A 91 -1.53 3.19 5.44
CA SER A 91 -1.01 1.89 5.04
C SER A 91 -1.98 1.18 4.11
N PHE A 92 -1.44 0.28 3.30
CA PHE A 92 -2.19 -0.54 2.36
C PHE A 92 -1.81 -2.00 2.56
N ASP A 93 -2.78 -2.85 2.80
CA ASP A 93 -2.63 -4.29 2.82
C ASP A 93 -3.04 -4.85 1.45
N ASP A 94 -2.06 -5.34 0.70
CA ASP A 94 -2.28 -5.86 -0.65
C ASP A 94 -3.12 -7.14 -0.67
N GLU A 95 -3.10 -7.92 0.41
CA GLU A 95 -3.89 -9.16 0.51
C GLU A 95 -5.37 -8.86 0.70
N THR A 96 -5.67 -7.90 1.56
CA THR A 96 -7.05 -7.56 1.94
C THR A 96 -7.63 -6.40 1.13
N ARG A 97 -6.80 -5.69 0.39
CA ARG A 97 -7.15 -4.44 -0.30
C ARG A 97 -7.66 -3.36 0.64
N ILE A 98 -7.54 -3.56 1.95
CA ILE A 98 -7.90 -2.58 2.97
C ILE A 98 -6.77 -1.57 3.12
N ARG A 99 -7.17 -0.34 3.26
CA ARG A 99 -6.31 0.78 3.62
C ARG A 99 -6.64 1.21 5.02
N THR A 100 -5.61 1.50 5.81
CA THR A 100 -5.77 1.98 7.18
C THR A 100 -5.17 3.37 7.28
N ALA A 101 -5.98 4.33 7.73
CA ALA A 101 -5.53 5.64 8.17
C ALA A 101 -5.42 5.62 9.69
N LYS A 102 -4.22 5.78 10.24
CA LYS A 102 -3.93 5.69 11.66
C LYS A 102 -3.27 6.96 12.19
N ALA A 103 -3.82 7.52 13.24
CA ALA A 103 -3.19 8.63 13.97
C ALA A 103 -2.00 8.10 14.78
N THR A 104 -0.78 8.29 14.26
CA THR A 104 0.47 7.82 14.88
C THR A 104 1.09 8.84 15.82
N LYS A 105 0.68 10.10 15.70
CA LYS A 105 1.02 11.18 16.62
C LYS A 105 -0.15 12.14 16.76
N GLN A 106 -0.42 12.54 17.98
CA GLN A 106 -1.32 13.63 18.36
C GLN A 106 -0.67 14.40 19.52
N ARG A 107 -0.82 15.74 19.53
CA ARG A 107 -0.26 16.57 20.61
C ARG A 107 -1.16 16.60 21.83
N ASP A 108 -2.46 16.77 21.61
CA ASP A 108 -3.41 17.15 22.67
C ASP A 108 -4.47 16.06 22.96
N ILE A 109 -4.52 14.99 22.18
CA ILE A 109 -5.46 13.88 22.36
C ILE A 109 -4.75 12.54 22.22
N GLU A 110 -5.42 11.45 22.59
CA GLU A 110 -4.90 10.09 22.47
C GLU A 110 -4.59 9.71 21.02
N THR A 111 -3.50 8.96 20.86
CA THR A 111 -3.11 8.37 19.59
C THR A 111 -3.79 7.02 19.39
N GLY A 112 -3.71 6.48 18.18
CA GLY A 112 -4.16 5.11 17.88
C GLY A 112 -5.54 5.02 17.26
N ALA A 113 -6.28 6.13 17.13
CA ALA A 113 -7.49 6.14 16.31
C ALA A 113 -7.15 5.72 14.89
N GLU A 114 -7.89 4.75 14.34
CA GLU A 114 -7.68 4.27 12.98
C GLU A 114 -9.01 4.07 12.24
N ILE A 115 -8.97 4.32 10.94
CA ILE A 115 -10.10 4.12 10.03
C ILE A 115 -9.65 3.17 8.94
N ASN A 116 -10.39 2.08 8.77
CA ASN A 116 -10.17 1.10 7.71
C ASN A 116 -11.13 1.38 6.55
N PHE A 117 -10.60 1.47 5.34
CA PHE A 117 -11.37 1.80 4.15
C PHE A 117 -10.88 1.07 2.90
N ILE A 118 -11.78 0.97 1.94
CA ILE A 118 -11.47 0.45 0.60
C ILE A 118 -11.72 1.53 -0.46
N LEU A 119 -11.08 1.38 -1.61
CA LEU A 119 -11.42 2.14 -2.81
C LEU A 119 -12.40 1.31 -3.64
N GLN A 120 -13.66 1.72 -3.63
CA GLN A 120 -14.68 1.11 -4.45
C GLN A 120 -14.64 1.71 -5.85
N VAL A 121 -14.49 0.85 -6.86
CA VAL A 121 -14.54 1.26 -8.27
C VAL A 121 -15.99 1.58 -8.64
N ILE A 122 -16.18 2.71 -9.29
CA ILE A 122 -17.47 3.17 -9.82
C ILE A 122 -17.31 3.36 -11.33
N GLU A 123 -18.23 2.77 -12.08
CA GLU A 123 -18.30 2.94 -13.52
C GLU A 123 -18.98 4.27 -13.85
N LEU A 124 -18.34 5.07 -14.71
CA LEU A 124 -18.84 6.39 -15.15
C LEU A 124 -19.48 6.36 -16.55
N GLY A 125 -19.39 5.23 -17.25
CA GLY A 125 -19.81 5.07 -18.63
C GLY A 125 -18.66 4.78 -19.58
N GLU A 126 -18.85 5.01 -20.86
CA GLU A 126 -17.85 4.79 -21.91
C GLU A 126 -17.32 6.14 -22.42
N ASP A 127 -16.07 6.17 -22.84
CA ASP A 127 -15.47 7.33 -23.49
C ASP A 127 -15.80 7.37 -25.00
N GLY A 128 -15.22 8.35 -25.72
CA GLY A 128 -15.46 8.53 -27.15
C GLY A 128 -14.95 7.39 -28.05
N ASP A 129 -14.09 6.52 -27.51
CA ASP A 129 -13.49 5.37 -28.20
C ASP A 129 -14.20 4.05 -27.80
N GLY A 130 -15.17 4.10 -26.89
CA GLY A 130 -15.96 2.96 -26.39
C GLY A 130 -15.29 2.23 -25.23
N ASP A 131 -14.24 2.80 -24.65
CA ASP A 131 -13.56 2.24 -23.49
C ASP A 131 -14.29 2.63 -22.20
N GLN A 132 -14.40 1.68 -21.25
CA GLN A 132 -15.08 1.90 -19.99
C GLN A 132 -14.31 2.85 -19.09
N VAL A 133 -14.92 3.99 -18.74
CA VAL A 133 -14.37 4.96 -17.81
C VAL A 133 -14.76 4.61 -16.39
N THR A 134 -13.77 4.51 -15.50
CA THR A 134 -14.00 4.20 -14.10
C THR A 134 -13.35 5.25 -13.19
N THR A 135 -13.87 5.36 -11.98
CA THR A 135 -13.25 6.12 -10.88
C THR A 135 -13.31 5.31 -9.59
N CYS A 136 -12.71 5.84 -8.52
CA CYS A 136 -12.78 5.23 -7.20
C CYS A 136 -13.38 6.19 -6.20
N VAL A 137 -14.21 5.67 -5.30
CA VAL A 137 -14.68 6.37 -4.11
C VAL A 137 -14.19 5.67 -2.85
N ILE A 138 -13.95 6.44 -1.80
CA ILE A 138 -13.61 5.90 -0.48
C ILE A 138 -14.89 5.39 0.18
N ARG A 139 -14.86 4.15 0.67
CA ARG A 139 -15.89 3.56 1.51
C ARG A 139 -15.24 2.94 2.75
N GLU A 140 -15.82 3.14 3.90
CA GLU A 140 -15.38 2.45 5.12
C GLU A 140 -15.47 0.93 4.92
N ALA A 141 -14.47 0.20 5.40
CA ALA A 141 -14.48 -1.25 5.38
C ALA A 141 -15.48 -1.79 6.40
N THR A 142 -16.33 -2.74 5.99
CA THR A 142 -17.29 -3.36 6.91
C THR A 142 -16.59 -4.30 7.90
N GLN A 143 -17.26 -4.59 9.01
CA GLN A 143 -16.75 -5.54 9.99
C GLN A 143 -16.56 -6.93 9.38
N GLU A 144 -17.47 -7.36 8.52
CA GLU A 144 -17.39 -8.63 7.81
C GLU A 144 -16.16 -8.69 6.89
N GLU A 145 -15.90 -7.63 6.12
CA GLU A 145 -14.70 -7.53 5.27
C GLU A 145 -13.41 -7.59 6.11
N MET A 146 -13.40 -6.96 7.27
CA MET A 146 -12.25 -7.01 8.18
C MET A 146 -12.05 -8.43 8.76
N GLU A 147 -13.11 -9.11 9.18
CA GLU A 147 -13.05 -10.45 9.76
C GLU A 147 -12.73 -11.54 8.71
N GLU A 148 -13.31 -11.48 7.53
CA GLU A 148 -12.99 -12.38 6.42
C GLU A 148 -11.52 -12.23 6.01
N ASN A 149 -11.04 -11.02 5.98
CA ASN A 149 -9.65 -10.72 5.66
C ASN A 149 -8.68 -11.27 6.73
N VAL A 150 -9.03 -11.22 8.02
CA VAL A 150 -8.21 -11.85 9.08
C VAL A 150 -8.16 -13.37 8.88
N LYS A 151 -9.29 -14.01 8.56
CA LYS A 151 -9.37 -15.46 8.29
C LYS A 151 -8.66 -15.89 7.00
N SER A 152 -8.54 -14.97 6.02
CA SER A 152 -7.88 -15.24 4.73
C SER A 152 -6.39 -14.90 4.72
N ARG A 153 -5.84 -14.42 5.82
CA ARG A 153 -4.46 -13.93 5.87
C ARG A 153 -3.45 -15.07 5.86
N ILE A 154 -2.53 -15.03 4.91
CA ILE A 154 -1.35 -15.89 4.93
C ILE A 154 -0.41 -15.39 6.03
N THR A 155 -0.40 -16.08 7.18
CA THR A 155 0.40 -15.67 8.37
C THR A 155 1.71 -16.40 8.48
N GLY A 156 1.78 -17.64 8.01
CA GLY A 156 2.95 -18.51 8.13
C GLY A 156 4.16 -17.98 7.35
N LYS A 157 5.34 -17.93 8.00
CA LYS A 157 6.59 -17.47 7.37
C LYS A 157 6.87 -18.16 6.03
N ASN A 158 6.74 -19.48 6.00
CA ASN A 158 7.01 -20.28 4.81
C ASN A 158 5.90 -20.15 3.76
N GLN A 159 4.65 -19.94 4.17
CA GLN A 159 3.55 -19.62 3.26
C GLN A 159 3.73 -18.24 2.60
N LYS A 160 4.21 -17.24 3.34
CA LYS A 160 4.59 -15.93 2.78
C LYS A 160 5.74 -16.05 1.79
N LEU A 161 6.75 -16.87 2.11
CA LEU A 161 7.85 -17.13 1.17
C LEU A 161 7.34 -17.81 -0.10
N PHE A 162 6.40 -18.77 0.02
CA PHE A 162 5.79 -19.41 -1.14
C PHE A 162 5.10 -18.37 -2.05
N LYS A 163 4.31 -17.48 -1.48
CA LYS A 163 3.65 -16.38 -2.21
C LYS A 163 4.67 -15.44 -2.86
N GLN A 164 5.75 -15.10 -2.16
CA GLN A 164 6.84 -14.27 -2.71
C GLN A 164 7.51 -14.92 -3.93
N VAL A 165 7.80 -16.22 -3.85
CA VAL A 165 8.37 -16.99 -4.96
C VAL A 165 7.40 -17.02 -6.15
N PHE A 166 6.13 -17.31 -5.91
CA PHE A 166 5.11 -17.31 -6.96
C PHE A 166 5.01 -15.94 -7.66
N ASN A 167 4.97 -14.85 -6.90
CA ASN A 167 4.89 -13.50 -7.45
C ASN A 167 6.16 -13.09 -8.21
N GLN A 168 7.34 -13.53 -7.75
CA GLN A 168 8.60 -13.34 -8.47
C GLN A 168 8.55 -14.04 -9.83
N LEU A 169 8.22 -15.32 -9.87
CA LEU A 169 8.13 -16.10 -11.11
C LEU A 169 7.11 -15.52 -12.09
N ARG A 170 5.97 -15.09 -11.58
CA ARG A 170 4.96 -14.38 -12.38
C ARG A 170 5.51 -13.07 -12.96
N GLY A 171 6.22 -12.27 -12.18
CA GLY A 171 6.87 -11.04 -12.65
C GLY A 171 7.92 -11.29 -13.74
N GLU A 172 8.59 -12.45 -13.70
CA GLU A 172 9.52 -12.95 -14.70
C GLU A 172 8.81 -13.59 -15.91
N LYS A 173 7.46 -13.57 -15.94
CA LYS A 173 6.59 -14.20 -16.96
C LYS A 173 6.77 -15.71 -17.08
N ILE A 174 7.18 -16.39 -15.99
CA ILE A 174 7.24 -17.84 -15.91
C ILE A 174 5.83 -18.37 -15.60
N GLY A 175 5.35 -19.33 -16.39
CA GLY A 175 3.97 -19.79 -16.36
C GLY A 175 3.10 -19.13 -17.41
N GLY A 176 1.79 -19.09 -17.19
CA GLY A 176 0.84 -18.52 -18.13
C GLY A 176 -0.60 -18.53 -17.61
N PRO A 177 -1.55 -18.00 -18.40
CA PRO A 177 -2.97 -18.05 -18.03
C PRO A 177 -3.46 -19.50 -17.93
N ASN A 178 -4.44 -19.74 -17.06
CA ASN A 178 -5.01 -21.08 -16.88
C ASN A 178 -5.65 -21.60 -18.17
N PRO A 179 -5.51 -22.90 -18.47
CA PRO A 179 -6.24 -23.57 -19.55
C PRO A 179 -7.76 -23.52 -19.32
N SER A 180 -8.53 -23.76 -20.37
CA SER A 180 -9.97 -23.98 -20.29
C SER A 180 -10.27 -25.48 -20.10
N GLY A 181 -11.32 -25.82 -19.33
CA GLY A 181 -11.76 -27.19 -19.17
C GLY A 181 -12.08 -27.60 -17.74
N ALA A 182 -12.39 -28.88 -17.55
CA ALA A 182 -12.77 -29.42 -16.25
C ALA A 182 -11.62 -29.26 -15.22
N GLY A 183 -11.94 -28.80 -14.04
CA GLY A 183 -11.00 -28.57 -12.95
C GLY A 183 -10.26 -27.23 -13.01
N TRP A 184 -10.51 -26.41 -14.04
CA TRP A 184 -9.94 -25.08 -14.18
C TRP A 184 -10.98 -23.98 -13.88
N PRO A 185 -10.54 -22.82 -13.38
CA PRO A 185 -11.42 -21.66 -13.23
C PRO A 185 -11.96 -21.19 -14.59
N ASN A 186 -13.21 -20.74 -14.61
CA ASN A 186 -13.90 -20.38 -15.87
C ASN A 186 -13.36 -19.14 -16.61
N SER A 187 -12.45 -18.40 -16.02
CA SER A 187 -12.13 -17.05 -16.53
C SER A 187 -10.91 -16.96 -17.45
N GLY A 188 -10.05 -17.98 -17.54
CA GLY A 188 -8.77 -17.91 -18.29
C GLY A 188 -7.78 -16.85 -17.78
N LYS A 189 -8.09 -16.19 -16.65
CA LYS A 189 -7.36 -15.03 -16.12
C LYS A 189 -6.41 -15.37 -14.98
N PHE A 190 -6.42 -16.61 -14.46
CA PHE A 190 -5.52 -17.02 -13.40
C PHE A 190 -4.12 -17.32 -13.97
N TRP A 191 -3.11 -16.74 -13.33
CA TRP A 191 -1.75 -17.10 -13.66
C TRP A 191 -1.40 -18.43 -13.00
N CYS A 192 -0.97 -19.40 -13.79
CA CYS A 192 -0.63 -20.73 -13.35
C CYS A 192 0.87 -20.98 -13.54
N ILE A 193 1.50 -21.62 -12.57
CA ILE A 193 2.90 -22.00 -12.60
C ILE A 193 3.01 -23.47 -12.23
N ASP A 194 3.89 -24.21 -12.90
CA ASP A 194 4.13 -25.62 -12.60
C ASP A 194 4.68 -25.81 -11.19
N GLU A 195 4.14 -26.77 -10.46
CA GLU A 195 4.49 -27.04 -9.06
C GLU A 195 6.00 -27.24 -8.88
N GLU A 196 6.65 -28.05 -9.73
CA GLU A 196 8.08 -28.30 -9.63
C GLU A 196 8.90 -27.01 -9.81
N THR A 197 8.49 -26.11 -10.69
CA THR A 197 9.15 -24.81 -10.85
C THR A 197 9.09 -23.98 -9.57
N ILE A 198 7.91 -23.90 -8.94
CA ILE A 198 7.75 -23.17 -7.68
C ILE A 198 8.59 -23.82 -6.57
N LYS A 199 8.55 -25.15 -6.49
CA LYS A 199 9.24 -25.95 -5.48
C LYS A 199 10.77 -25.79 -5.55
N ASP A 200 11.33 -25.77 -6.77
CA ASP A 200 12.77 -25.59 -6.94
C ASP A 200 13.22 -24.19 -6.55
N HIS A 201 12.49 -23.15 -6.97
CA HIS A 201 12.79 -21.78 -6.58
C HIS A 201 12.58 -21.55 -5.07
N PHE A 202 11.54 -22.13 -4.49
CA PHE A 202 11.29 -22.06 -3.06
C PHE A 202 12.44 -22.70 -2.25
N LYS A 203 12.88 -23.90 -2.65
CA LYS A 203 14.02 -24.58 -2.00
C LYS A 203 15.30 -23.76 -2.14
N GLY A 204 15.53 -23.14 -3.27
CA GLY A 204 16.67 -22.26 -3.49
C GLY A 204 16.75 -21.06 -2.55
N LYS A 205 15.60 -20.61 -2.00
CA LYS A 205 15.53 -19.53 -1.00
C LYS A 205 15.77 -20.02 0.44
N LEU A 206 15.82 -21.34 0.67
CA LEU A 206 15.95 -21.96 2.00
C LEU A 206 17.39 -22.37 2.32
N SER A 207 18.36 -21.51 2.08
CA SER A 207 19.76 -21.78 2.42
C SER A 207 19.91 -22.01 3.93
N GLY A 208 20.56 -23.13 4.31
CA GLY A 208 20.83 -23.48 5.72
C GLY A 208 19.71 -24.24 6.45
N ILE A 209 18.61 -24.59 5.77
CA ILE A 209 17.54 -25.41 6.36
C ILE A 209 17.81 -26.89 6.10
N SER A 210 17.72 -27.71 7.15
CA SER A 210 18.05 -29.14 7.09
C SER A 210 17.10 -29.98 6.21
N ASN A 211 15.84 -29.56 6.05
CA ASN A 211 14.86 -30.28 5.22
C ASN A 211 13.98 -29.32 4.40
N PRO A 212 14.51 -28.74 3.30
CA PRO A 212 13.77 -27.82 2.46
C PRO A 212 12.51 -28.43 1.80
N SER A 213 12.53 -29.74 1.50
CA SER A 213 11.40 -30.42 0.89
C SER A 213 10.21 -30.55 1.83
N ASN A 214 10.44 -30.82 3.10
CA ASN A 214 9.38 -30.86 4.09
C ASN A 214 8.84 -29.44 4.40
N THR A 215 9.72 -28.45 4.40
CA THR A 215 9.33 -27.04 4.58
C THR A 215 8.43 -26.57 3.43
N TYR A 216 8.75 -26.94 2.18
CA TYR A 216 7.89 -26.68 1.02
C TYR A 216 6.54 -27.36 1.20
N LYS A 217 6.53 -28.67 1.51
CA LYS A 217 5.30 -29.44 1.66
C LYS A 217 4.37 -28.83 2.72
N GLN A 218 4.89 -28.47 3.88
CA GLN A 218 4.10 -27.83 4.95
C GLN A 218 3.51 -26.48 4.50
N ALA A 219 4.27 -25.66 3.77
CA ALA A 219 3.78 -24.40 3.23
C ALA A 219 2.68 -24.62 2.18
N PHE A 220 2.90 -25.55 1.26
CA PHE A 220 1.96 -25.92 0.21
C PHE A 220 0.66 -26.49 0.79
N ASP A 221 0.74 -27.52 1.64
CA ASP A 221 -0.42 -28.15 2.26
C ASP A 221 -1.24 -27.16 3.09
N GLY A 222 -0.55 -26.25 3.79
CA GLY A 222 -1.21 -25.19 4.57
C GLY A 222 -1.93 -24.18 3.70
N LEU A 223 -1.35 -23.76 2.57
CA LEU A 223 -1.98 -22.85 1.63
C LEU A 223 -3.15 -23.51 0.90
N LEU A 224 -2.99 -24.76 0.48
CA LEU A 224 -4.02 -25.53 -0.21
C LEU A 224 -5.20 -25.82 0.72
N GLY A 225 -4.94 -26.28 1.95
CA GLY A 225 -5.97 -26.57 2.95
C GLY A 225 -6.75 -25.33 3.41
N ALA A 226 -6.10 -24.15 3.40
CA ALA A 226 -6.76 -22.88 3.68
C ALA A 226 -7.48 -22.28 2.45
N GLY A 227 -7.37 -22.90 1.27
CA GLY A 227 -7.97 -22.43 0.04
C GLY A 227 -7.28 -21.20 -0.58
N HIS A 228 -6.06 -20.88 -0.18
CA HIS A 228 -5.30 -19.78 -0.76
C HIS A 228 -4.73 -20.09 -2.15
N ILE A 229 -4.46 -21.35 -2.40
CA ILE A 229 -4.03 -21.87 -3.70
C ILE A 229 -4.93 -23.02 -4.12
N ALA A 230 -4.96 -23.27 -5.42
CA ALA A 230 -5.50 -24.48 -5.99
C ALA A 230 -4.49 -25.07 -6.97
N ILE A 231 -4.66 -26.36 -7.25
CA ILE A 231 -3.79 -27.13 -8.16
C ILE A 231 -4.66 -27.98 -9.09
N ASN A 232 -4.30 -27.99 -10.35
CA ASN A 232 -4.82 -28.92 -11.35
C ASN A 232 -3.75 -29.25 -12.37
N ASP A 233 -3.62 -30.50 -12.78
CA ASP A 233 -2.64 -30.98 -13.74
C ASP A 233 -1.20 -30.47 -13.46
N GLY A 234 -0.79 -30.53 -12.18
CA GLY A 234 0.52 -30.08 -11.71
C GLY A 234 0.77 -28.58 -11.78
N LYS A 235 -0.24 -27.76 -12.08
CA LYS A 235 -0.16 -26.31 -12.10
C LYS A 235 -0.88 -25.68 -10.94
N ILE A 236 -0.23 -24.74 -10.29
CA ILE A 236 -0.72 -24.03 -9.12
C ILE A 236 -1.11 -22.60 -9.49
N TRP A 237 -2.19 -22.11 -8.91
CA TRP A 237 -2.58 -20.70 -8.94
C TRP A 237 -3.07 -20.25 -7.58
N PHE A 238 -2.97 -18.95 -7.32
CA PHE A 238 -3.59 -18.34 -6.15
C PHE A 238 -5.07 -18.10 -6.42
N THR A 239 -5.92 -18.52 -5.48
CA THR A 239 -7.36 -18.25 -5.50
C THR A 239 -7.64 -17.01 -4.66
N ASP A 240 -8.73 -16.30 -4.98
CA ASP A 240 -9.49 -15.61 -3.94
C ASP A 240 -10.54 -16.58 -3.39
N LYS A 241 -11.03 -16.36 -2.18
CA LYS A 241 -12.01 -17.25 -1.54
C LYS A 241 -13.31 -17.42 -2.34
N ASP A 242 -13.58 -16.54 -3.28
CA ASP A 242 -14.77 -16.53 -4.12
C ASP A 242 -14.51 -17.11 -5.52
N GLY A 243 -13.31 -17.65 -5.77
CA GLY A 243 -12.90 -18.14 -7.10
C GLY A 243 -12.74 -17.02 -8.13
N LYS A 244 -12.73 -15.77 -7.69
CA LYS A 244 -12.47 -14.61 -8.54
C LYS A 244 -10.99 -14.30 -8.54
N THR A 245 -10.44 -14.02 -9.71
CA THR A 245 -9.06 -13.54 -9.84
C THR A 245 -8.88 -12.28 -9.01
N LYS A 246 -7.91 -12.27 -8.10
CA LYS A 246 -7.28 -11.00 -7.75
C LYS A 246 -6.52 -10.57 -8.99
N ASP A 247 -7.23 -9.89 -9.88
CA ASP A 247 -6.60 -9.33 -11.05
C ASP A 247 -5.50 -8.39 -10.59
N ALA A 248 -4.37 -8.76 -10.99
CA ALA A 248 -3.30 -7.89 -11.23
C ALA A 248 -3.69 -6.88 -12.30
N PHE A 249 -3.66 -5.66 -11.93
CA PHE A 249 -3.11 -4.55 -12.72
C PHE A 249 -2.65 -3.49 -11.73
#